data_9de06dca145e8039a5725af45b2aee41
#
_entry.id   9de06dca145e8039a5725af45b2aee41
#
_cell.length_a   1.000
_cell.length_b   1.000
_cell.length_c   1.000
_cell.angle_alpha   90.00
_cell.angle_beta   90.00
_cell.angle_gamma   90.00
#
_symmetry.space_group_name_H-M   'P 1'
#
loop_
_entity.id
_entity.type
_entity.pdbx_description
1 polymer ?
#
loop_
_entity_poly.entity_id
_entity_poly.type
_entity_poly.pdbx_seq_one_letter_code
_entity_poly.pdbx_strand_id
1 'polypeptide(L)'
;MRCVLSIAIVTAALSACGGDKSVAPNVVPPVADSINPARGTVGTVVRLMGTGFSDSAHVFFGGIPSAKVERQGAQLYVTAPEGLTLGTTYDLRVVNRDGGSDTLAAAFRVVSPTVSRVNGVTKPTGLTGMTVLIEGDAFGDAKHGKVFFAGSGGVPIQATIADTANDWTNGYIVTTVPSGTANASQITVQTATGTSASLAFNLISGSTFSPSVINWTQTSALPQPLQGLGAVFVPPANIGSNPANYVFVVGGAADQTNVATTVVYRAQTQQSGALSAWTPATTPLPDARAYQATVAASAYTAALDTTTTEAYLYALGGIDASGATVSTVYYSKVSLDGSNGPWLTTTALPVALHSASAVVFRGYVYLAGGADGQNAPTKSAWRAAVNPDGTLGPWQTMTGLSNGAAFQGLVNFGPYLYAVGGDGGTVSPMQSTTSGGEMSSAFLSRVNLRTGDLATAWSPLASMSKGRSKHNTVVGGGFLFTTSGVYSGQAGSSENTYSQINADGTISSWNGATGTNTIGTLLGYDLYNEAAIGFVDASGKGHVLVLGGAKRASAGRASAAVVYY
;
A
#
# COMPACT_ATOMS: atom_id res chain seq x y z
N MET A 1 -43.05 46.60 18.93
CA MET A 1 -43.62 47.32 20.08
C MET A 1 -42.52 47.59 21.10
N ARG A 2 -42.23 48.90 21.25
CA ARG A 2 -41.43 49.59 22.28
C ARG A 2 -39.97 49.20 22.57
N CYS A 3 -39.06 49.99 21.96
CA CYS A 3 -37.77 50.42 22.51
C CYS A 3 -37.94 51.03 23.92
N VAL A 4 -36.98 50.76 24.80
CA VAL A 4 -36.59 51.64 25.89
C VAL A 4 -35.12 51.91 25.85
N LEU A 5 -34.78 53.13 25.49
CA LEU A 5 -33.44 53.74 25.48
C LEU A 5 -33.24 54.37 26.86
N SER A 6 -32.23 53.96 27.61
CA SER A 6 -31.82 54.63 28.84
C SER A 6 -30.53 55.38 28.62
N ILE A 7 -30.61 56.69 28.60
CA ILE A 7 -29.48 57.63 28.57
C ILE A 7 -29.03 57.86 30.02
N ALA A 8 -27.79 57.60 30.34
CA ALA A 8 -27.16 57.99 31.59
C ALA A 8 -26.24 59.20 31.34
N ILE A 9 -26.55 60.26 32.08
CA ILE A 9 -25.88 61.54 32.04
C ILE A 9 -24.52 61.45 32.79
N VAL A 10 -23.46 61.91 32.12
CA VAL A 10 -22.12 62.06 32.70
C VAL A 10 -22.05 63.45 33.39
N THR A 11 -21.82 63.47 34.70
CA THR A 11 -21.30 64.64 35.41
C THR A 11 -19.83 64.59 35.58
N ALA A 12 -19.11 65.49 34.93
CA ALA A 12 -17.68 65.68 35.07
C ALA A 12 -17.36 66.39 36.40
N ALA A 13 -16.54 65.77 37.21
CA ALA A 13 -15.80 66.43 38.29
C ALA A 13 -14.31 66.40 37.99
N LEU A 14 -13.71 67.52 37.67
CA LEU A 14 -12.27 67.71 37.65
C LEU A 14 -11.75 67.68 39.08
N SER A 15 -10.81 66.79 39.36
CA SER A 15 -9.84 66.90 40.44
C SER A 15 -8.46 66.51 39.91
N ALA A 16 -7.62 67.48 39.73
CA ALA A 16 -6.20 67.29 39.44
C ALA A 16 -5.46 66.83 40.68
N CYS A 17 -4.76 65.73 40.64
CA CYS A 17 -3.51 65.50 41.37
C CYS A 17 -2.76 64.34 40.73
N GLY A 18 -1.51 64.59 40.36
CA GLY A 18 -0.62 63.70 39.63
C GLY A 18 -0.29 62.43 40.43
N GLY A 19 -0.18 61.42 39.72
CA GLY A 19 0.39 60.12 40.09
C GLY A 19 0.32 59.26 38.85
N ASP A 20 1.48 59.07 38.21
CA ASP A 20 1.65 58.07 37.15
C ASP A 20 1.21 56.71 37.66
N LYS A 21 -0.07 56.42 37.44
CA LYS A 21 -0.52 55.02 37.49
C LYS A 21 -0.07 54.42 36.19
N SER A 22 1.02 53.68 36.25
CA SER A 22 1.35 52.73 35.19
C SER A 22 0.09 51.86 34.97
N VAL A 23 -0.58 52.13 33.84
CA VAL A 23 -1.69 51.26 33.41
C VAL A 23 -1.02 49.88 33.21
N ALA A 24 -1.34 48.91 34.05
CA ALA A 24 -0.91 47.57 33.86
C ALA A 24 -1.23 47.16 32.41
N PRO A 25 -0.29 46.65 31.68
CA PRO A 25 -0.55 46.22 30.29
C PRO A 25 -1.79 45.32 30.30
N ASN A 26 -2.69 45.54 29.36
CA ASN A 26 -3.91 44.74 29.20
C ASN A 26 -3.47 43.33 28.74
N VAL A 27 -3.22 42.45 29.71
CA VAL A 27 -2.76 41.09 29.47
C VAL A 27 -3.95 40.30 28.95
N VAL A 28 -3.91 39.95 27.67
CA VAL A 28 -4.86 39.00 27.07
C VAL A 28 -4.31 37.60 27.26
N PRO A 29 -4.90 36.79 28.14
CA PRO A 29 -4.39 35.44 28.35
C PRO A 29 -4.56 34.59 27.06
N PRO A 30 -3.58 33.76 26.70
CA PRO A 30 -3.79 32.76 25.68
C PRO A 30 -4.85 31.75 26.14
N VAL A 31 -5.48 31.07 25.20
CA VAL A 31 -6.36 29.92 25.44
C VAL A 31 -5.79 28.71 24.73
N ALA A 32 -5.48 27.65 25.47
CA ALA A 32 -4.98 26.37 24.96
C ALA A 32 -6.13 25.35 24.94
N ASP A 33 -6.60 24.98 23.75
CA ASP A 33 -7.79 24.14 23.60
C ASP A 33 -7.45 22.65 23.54
N SER A 34 -6.46 22.28 22.75
CA SER A 34 -6.08 20.86 22.54
C SER A 34 -4.69 20.72 21.93
N ILE A 35 -4.17 19.50 21.98
CA ILE A 35 -2.89 19.14 21.33
C ILE A 35 -3.02 17.91 20.44
N ASN A 36 -2.15 17.80 19.44
CA ASN A 36 -2.00 16.63 18.59
C ASN A 36 -0.55 16.46 18.13
N PRO A 37 0.10 15.30 18.39
CA PRO A 37 -0.37 14.16 19.18
C PRO A 37 -0.42 14.45 20.69
N ALA A 38 -1.30 13.76 21.42
CA ALA A 38 -1.40 13.85 22.89
C ALA A 38 -0.47 12.87 23.61
N ARG A 39 0.38 12.14 22.87
CA ARG A 39 1.38 11.23 23.39
C ARG A 39 2.61 11.21 22.50
N GLY A 40 3.75 10.82 23.08
CA GLY A 40 5.00 10.74 22.35
C GLY A 40 6.20 10.56 23.26
N THR A 41 7.36 10.87 22.75
CA THR A 41 8.65 10.85 23.45
C THR A 41 9.35 12.21 23.34
N VAL A 42 10.54 12.33 23.89
CA VAL A 42 11.43 13.49 23.66
C VAL A 42 11.59 13.74 22.15
N GLY A 43 11.55 15.00 21.73
CA GLY A 43 11.64 15.38 20.33
C GLY A 43 10.32 15.31 19.54
N THR A 44 9.24 14.75 20.11
CA THR A 44 7.93 14.77 19.48
C THR A 44 7.46 16.22 19.25
N VAL A 45 7.13 16.57 18.02
CA VAL A 45 6.52 17.87 17.69
C VAL A 45 5.02 17.77 17.90
N VAL A 46 4.51 18.57 18.85
CA VAL A 46 3.11 18.64 19.22
C VAL A 46 2.52 19.92 18.67
N ARG A 47 1.40 19.82 17.97
CA ARG A 47 0.61 20.98 17.54
C ARG A 47 -0.35 21.38 18.65
N LEU A 48 -0.12 22.53 19.28
CA LEU A 48 -1.02 23.13 20.25
C LEU A 48 -2.00 24.06 19.53
N MET A 49 -3.28 23.75 19.66
CA MET A 49 -4.39 24.51 19.10
C MET A 49 -4.97 25.42 20.18
N GLY A 50 -5.40 26.63 19.78
CA GLY A 50 -5.95 27.60 20.70
C GLY A 50 -5.97 29.00 20.10
N THR A 51 -6.13 30.01 20.95
CA THR A 51 -6.19 31.42 20.54
C THR A 51 -5.32 32.30 21.44
N GLY A 52 -5.04 33.50 20.98
CA GLY A 52 -4.32 34.51 21.79
C GLY A 52 -2.83 34.23 21.98
N PHE A 53 -2.22 33.32 21.24
CA PHE A 53 -0.78 33.03 21.35
C PHE A 53 0.06 34.16 20.77
N SER A 54 1.08 34.62 21.50
CA SER A 54 2.08 35.58 21.02
C SER A 54 3.15 34.90 20.19
N ASP A 55 3.83 35.65 19.31
CA ASP A 55 4.93 35.13 18.47
C ASP A 55 6.13 34.63 19.30
N SER A 56 6.28 35.10 20.50
CA SER A 56 7.33 34.69 21.47
C SER A 56 6.74 33.97 22.70
N ALA A 57 5.68 33.19 22.49
CA ALA A 57 5.13 32.36 23.56
C ALA A 57 6.14 31.28 23.99
N HIS A 58 6.19 31.01 25.28
CA HIS A 58 6.92 29.90 25.86
C HIS A 58 5.94 28.79 26.24
N VAL A 59 6.33 27.53 26.03
CA VAL A 59 5.52 26.38 26.43
C VAL A 59 6.31 25.46 27.33
N PHE A 60 5.66 24.96 28.38
CA PHE A 60 6.26 24.09 29.39
C PHE A 60 5.49 22.79 29.50
N PHE A 61 6.20 21.68 29.64
CA PHE A 61 5.67 20.36 29.93
C PHE A 61 5.91 20.06 31.43
N GLY A 62 4.88 20.25 32.27
CA GLY A 62 5.01 20.06 33.71
C GLY A 62 6.11 20.90 34.36
N GLY A 63 6.36 22.10 33.85
CA GLY A 63 7.42 22.99 34.31
C GLY A 63 8.75 22.88 33.54
N ILE A 64 8.94 21.86 32.71
CA ILE A 64 10.12 21.73 31.83
C ILE A 64 9.88 22.53 30.54
N PRO A 65 10.78 23.49 30.18
CA PRO A 65 10.56 24.31 28.99
C PRO A 65 10.69 23.46 27.71
N SER A 66 9.80 23.73 26.74
CA SER A 66 9.90 23.13 25.42
C SER A 66 11.23 23.42 24.76
N ALA A 67 11.79 22.44 24.05
CA ALA A 67 13.04 22.59 23.31
C ALA A 67 12.92 23.59 22.15
N LYS A 68 11.73 23.71 21.55
CA LYS A 68 11.43 24.61 20.45
C LYS A 68 9.96 24.93 20.41
N VAL A 69 9.62 26.20 20.18
CA VAL A 69 8.25 26.68 19.95
C VAL A 69 8.23 27.50 18.68
N GLU A 70 7.36 27.12 17.73
CA GLU A 70 7.16 27.83 16.46
C GLU A 70 5.68 28.15 16.29
N ARG A 71 5.35 29.41 15.98
CA ARG A 71 3.99 29.82 15.66
C ARG A 71 3.74 29.73 14.15
N GLN A 72 2.64 29.08 13.79
CA GLN A 72 2.16 29.03 12.40
C GLN A 72 0.66 29.39 12.39
N GLY A 73 0.35 30.60 11.98
CA GLY A 73 -1.02 31.14 12.07
C GLY A 73 -1.51 31.24 13.53
N ALA A 74 -2.62 30.61 13.83
CA ALA A 74 -3.20 30.54 15.16
C ALA A 74 -2.65 29.41 16.05
N GLN A 75 -1.71 28.61 15.56
CA GLN A 75 -1.24 27.39 16.24
C GLN A 75 0.22 27.51 16.66
N LEU A 76 0.59 26.77 17.72
CA LEU A 76 2.00 26.60 18.12
C LEU A 76 2.44 25.16 17.81
N TYR A 77 3.60 25.02 17.23
CA TYR A 77 4.34 23.75 17.08
C TYR A 77 5.40 23.69 18.17
N VAL A 78 5.25 22.72 19.05
CA VAL A 78 5.98 22.67 20.33
C VAL A 78 6.75 21.35 20.38
N THR A 79 8.07 21.41 20.59
CA THR A 79 8.89 20.19 20.67
C THR A 79 9.00 19.72 22.11
N ALA A 80 8.64 18.48 22.37
CA ALA A 80 8.74 17.82 23.68
C ALA A 80 10.19 17.81 24.17
N PRO A 81 10.49 18.37 25.35
CA PRO A 81 11.86 18.59 25.85
C PRO A 81 12.53 17.31 26.36
N GLU A 82 13.83 17.38 26.58
CA GLU A 82 14.58 16.40 27.39
C GLU A 82 14.11 16.44 28.85
N GLY A 83 14.31 15.33 29.58
CA GLY A 83 13.93 15.21 30.99
C GLY A 83 12.50 14.71 31.24
N LEU A 84 11.76 14.39 30.19
CA LEU A 84 10.44 13.74 30.32
C LEU A 84 10.58 12.28 30.76
N THR A 85 9.71 11.84 31.68
CA THR A 85 9.74 10.51 32.28
C THR A 85 8.68 9.60 31.64
N LEU A 86 9.07 8.40 31.21
CA LEU A 86 8.19 7.38 30.66
C LEU A 86 7.01 7.08 31.59
N GLY A 87 5.81 6.98 31.01
CA GLY A 87 4.57 6.67 31.72
C GLY A 87 3.90 7.88 32.37
N THR A 88 4.59 9.03 32.45
CA THR A 88 4.08 10.26 33.07
C THR A 88 3.23 11.05 32.08
N THR A 89 2.15 11.63 32.57
CA THR A 89 1.34 12.59 31.83
C THR A 89 1.63 14.00 32.35
N TYR A 90 1.90 14.92 31.44
CA TYR A 90 2.28 16.29 31.74
C TYR A 90 1.20 17.28 31.32
N ASP A 91 1.02 18.31 32.15
CA ASP A 91 0.27 19.50 31.76
C ASP A 91 1.11 20.32 30.77
N LEU A 92 0.48 20.96 29.79
CA LEU A 92 1.11 21.95 28.95
C LEU A 92 0.69 23.34 29.36
N ARG A 93 1.64 24.14 29.82
CA ARG A 93 1.43 25.53 30.15
C ARG A 93 2.03 26.42 29.06
N VAL A 94 1.22 27.28 28.47
CA VAL A 94 1.64 28.33 27.55
C VAL A 94 1.72 29.69 28.29
N VAL A 95 2.77 30.44 28.01
CA VAL A 95 3.01 31.77 28.60
C VAL A 95 3.35 32.73 27.48
N ASN A 96 2.56 33.75 27.31
CA ASN A 96 2.80 34.85 26.37
C ASN A 96 3.87 35.81 26.92
N ARG A 97 4.43 36.63 26.01
CA ARG A 97 5.44 37.63 26.37
C ARG A 97 4.94 38.67 27.38
N ASP A 98 3.66 38.97 27.39
CA ASP A 98 3.00 39.92 28.31
C ASP A 98 2.74 39.30 29.69
N GLY A 99 3.05 38.02 29.92
CA GLY A 99 2.85 37.26 31.13
C GLY A 99 1.51 36.56 31.22
N GLY A 100 0.59 36.77 30.27
CA GLY A 100 -0.65 36.01 30.18
C GLY A 100 -0.34 34.51 29.95
N SER A 101 -1.03 33.63 30.66
CA SER A 101 -0.78 32.19 30.56
C SER A 101 -2.05 31.38 30.68
N ASP A 102 -2.02 30.17 30.11
CA ASP A 102 -3.05 29.14 30.25
C ASP A 102 -2.40 27.77 30.36
N THR A 103 -3.13 26.79 30.91
CA THR A 103 -2.64 25.44 31.15
C THR A 103 -3.65 24.40 30.71
N LEU A 104 -3.26 23.58 29.76
CA LEU A 104 -3.99 22.40 29.34
C LEU A 104 -3.58 21.22 30.22
N ALA A 105 -4.45 20.81 31.13
CA ALA A 105 -4.16 19.76 32.12
C ALA A 105 -4.08 18.38 31.47
N ALA A 106 -3.18 17.51 31.99
CA ALA A 106 -2.98 16.13 31.56
C ALA A 106 -2.89 15.96 30.06
N ALA A 107 -2.23 16.90 29.38
CA ALA A 107 -2.29 17.03 27.93
C ALA A 107 -1.36 16.06 27.19
N PHE A 108 -0.15 15.82 27.67
CA PHE A 108 0.86 15.03 26.95
C PHE A 108 1.35 13.84 27.79
N ARG A 109 1.14 12.64 27.28
CA ARG A 109 1.62 11.40 27.91
C ARG A 109 2.90 10.91 27.26
N VAL A 110 3.93 10.64 28.07
CA VAL A 110 5.18 10.04 27.60
C VAL A 110 5.04 8.53 27.48
N VAL A 111 5.34 8.01 26.29
CA VAL A 111 5.23 6.58 25.97
C VAL A 111 6.51 6.06 25.31
N SER A 112 6.71 4.73 25.37
CA SER A 112 7.73 4.06 24.56
C SER A 112 7.35 4.10 23.08
N PRO A 113 8.31 4.08 22.15
CA PRO A 113 8.03 3.96 20.74
C PRO A 113 7.36 2.61 20.44
N THR A 114 6.58 2.56 19.37
CA THR A 114 6.01 1.33 18.85
C THR A 114 6.30 1.20 17.37
N VAL A 115 6.83 0.06 16.93
CA VAL A 115 7.00 -0.30 15.52
C VAL A 115 5.85 -1.23 15.14
N SER A 116 5.15 -0.91 14.08
CA SER A 116 3.93 -1.62 13.72
C SER A 116 3.97 -2.24 12.35
N ARG A 117 4.60 -1.59 11.40
CA ARG A 117 4.67 -2.02 10.00
C ARG A 117 5.98 -1.58 9.36
N VAL A 118 6.35 -2.25 8.27
CA VAL A 118 7.36 -1.76 7.33
C VAL A 118 6.76 -1.81 5.93
N ASN A 119 6.83 -0.70 5.20
CA ASN A 119 6.23 -0.56 3.87
C ASN A 119 4.72 -0.91 3.85
N GLY A 120 4.01 -0.63 4.94
CA GLY A 120 2.57 -0.90 5.07
C GLY A 120 2.20 -2.32 5.48
N VAL A 121 3.17 -3.23 5.70
CA VAL A 121 2.89 -4.63 6.05
C VAL A 121 3.44 -5.01 7.42
N THR A 122 2.75 -5.92 8.13
CA THR A 122 3.13 -6.42 9.47
C THR A 122 4.14 -7.57 9.43
N LYS A 123 4.30 -8.23 8.28
CA LYS A 123 5.33 -9.26 8.02
C LYS A 123 6.21 -8.82 6.86
N PRO A 124 7.04 -7.81 7.06
CA PRO A 124 7.83 -7.21 5.99
C PRO A 124 8.94 -8.15 5.52
N THR A 125 9.22 -8.04 4.23
CA THR A 125 10.38 -8.65 3.58
C THR A 125 11.17 -7.58 2.84
N GLY A 126 12.46 -7.77 2.64
CA GLY A 126 13.28 -6.83 1.89
C GLY A 126 14.66 -7.36 1.56
N LEU A 127 15.41 -6.59 0.79
CA LEU A 127 16.80 -6.86 0.42
C LEU A 127 17.75 -5.98 1.23
N THR A 128 18.97 -6.45 1.47
CA THR A 128 20.04 -5.60 2.00
C THR A 128 20.25 -4.38 1.11
N GLY A 129 20.34 -3.20 1.69
CA GLY A 129 20.46 -1.92 0.97
C GLY A 129 19.14 -1.35 0.43
N MET A 130 18.03 -2.08 0.52
CA MET A 130 16.72 -1.60 0.11
C MET A 130 16.24 -0.48 1.05
N THR A 131 15.67 0.58 0.47
CA THR A 131 15.00 1.62 1.26
C THR A 131 13.66 1.11 1.77
N VAL A 132 13.42 1.28 3.06
CA VAL A 132 12.19 0.88 3.74
C VAL A 132 11.63 2.04 4.55
N LEU A 133 10.30 2.05 4.71
CA LEU A 133 9.59 2.93 5.62
C LEU A 133 9.15 2.12 6.83
N ILE A 134 9.67 2.45 7.98
CA ILE A 134 9.23 1.91 9.28
C ILE A 134 8.09 2.79 9.78
N GLU A 135 6.98 2.21 10.12
CA GLU A 135 5.76 2.89 10.55
C GLU A 135 5.43 2.51 11.98
N GLY A 136 5.00 3.51 12.75
CA GLY A 136 4.75 3.31 14.16
C GLY A 136 4.24 4.58 14.85
N ASP A 137 4.55 4.71 16.12
CA ASP A 137 4.18 5.87 16.92
C ASP A 137 5.26 6.17 17.97
N ALA A 138 5.29 7.40 18.42
CA ALA A 138 6.19 7.90 19.44
C ALA A 138 7.68 7.74 19.09
N PHE A 139 8.06 7.95 17.84
CA PHE A 139 9.46 7.90 17.43
C PHE A 139 10.24 9.18 17.79
N GLY A 140 9.55 10.28 18.14
CA GLY A 140 10.19 11.56 18.46
C GLY A 140 10.94 12.15 17.26
N ASP A 141 12.20 12.46 17.44
CA ASP A 141 13.09 13.00 16.41
C ASP A 141 14.35 12.14 16.21
N ALA A 142 15.04 12.38 15.10
CA ALA A 142 16.27 11.65 14.74
C ALA A 142 17.47 11.95 15.67
N LYS A 143 17.45 13.07 16.39
CA LYS A 143 18.54 13.43 17.34
C LYS A 143 18.57 12.48 18.52
N HIS A 144 17.39 12.05 18.99
CA HIS A 144 17.22 11.23 20.19
C HIS A 144 16.88 9.78 19.87
N GLY A 145 16.76 9.41 18.58
CA GLY A 145 16.33 8.10 18.13
C GLY A 145 17.37 7.32 17.33
N LYS A 146 17.25 6.00 17.37
CA LYS A 146 18.05 5.04 16.57
C LYS A 146 17.17 3.89 16.12
N VAL A 147 17.46 3.38 14.92
CA VAL A 147 16.84 2.16 14.37
C VAL A 147 17.86 1.05 14.35
N PHE A 148 17.46 -0.14 14.77
CA PHE A 148 18.30 -1.33 14.74
C PHE A 148 17.61 -2.46 14.01
N PHE A 149 18.40 -3.20 13.23
CA PHE A 149 18.08 -4.49 12.67
C PHE A 149 18.93 -5.56 13.36
N ALA A 150 18.36 -6.70 13.70
CA ALA A 150 19.12 -7.80 14.25
C ALA A 150 19.98 -8.44 13.17
N GLY A 151 21.28 -8.54 13.40
CA GLY A 151 22.24 -9.32 12.63
C GLY A 151 22.31 -10.76 13.08
N SER A 152 23.26 -11.51 12.53
CA SER A 152 23.55 -12.90 12.92
C SER A 152 23.86 -12.97 14.43
N GLY A 153 23.25 -13.95 15.13
CA GLY A 153 23.37 -14.07 16.58
C GLY A 153 22.60 -13.00 17.38
N GLY A 154 21.71 -12.24 16.75
CA GLY A 154 20.90 -11.22 17.42
C GLY A 154 21.63 -9.91 17.70
N VAL A 155 22.84 -9.72 17.19
CA VAL A 155 23.63 -8.50 17.39
C VAL A 155 22.92 -7.33 16.68
N PRO A 156 22.58 -6.22 17.38
CA PRO A 156 21.90 -5.11 16.76
C PRO A 156 22.83 -4.34 15.81
N ILE A 157 22.35 -4.11 14.59
CA ILE A 157 23.04 -3.31 13.56
C ILE A 157 22.24 -2.02 13.40
N GLN A 158 22.87 -0.88 13.65
CA GLN A 158 22.22 0.41 13.51
C GLN A 158 22.04 0.75 12.02
N ALA A 159 20.81 1.11 11.64
CA ALA A 159 20.49 1.61 10.32
C ALA A 159 20.86 3.09 10.17
N THR A 160 21.20 3.51 8.96
CA THR A 160 21.52 4.89 8.61
C THR A 160 20.28 5.62 8.11
N ILE A 161 20.05 6.81 8.64
CA ILE A 161 19.00 7.73 8.19
C ILE A 161 19.68 8.77 7.28
N ALA A 162 19.29 8.79 6.01
CA ALA A 162 19.95 9.65 5.01
C ALA A 162 19.59 11.14 5.18
N ASP A 163 18.32 11.43 5.46
CA ASP A 163 17.82 12.80 5.69
C ASP A 163 17.09 12.85 7.04
N THR A 164 17.83 13.15 8.10
CA THR A 164 17.28 13.18 9.47
C THR A 164 16.17 14.21 9.67
N ALA A 165 16.12 15.25 8.85
CA ALA A 165 15.09 16.28 8.94
C ALA A 165 13.74 15.83 8.36
N ASN A 166 13.78 14.97 7.35
CA ASN A 166 12.59 14.58 6.61
C ASN A 166 12.28 13.07 6.69
N ASP A 167 13.29 12.24 6.92
CA ASP A 167 13.15 10.79 6.98
C ASP A 167 12.84 10.26 8.38
N TRP A 168 12.73 11.15 9.37
CA TRP A 168 12.33 10.81 10.73
C TRP A 168 11.19 11.71 11.21
N THR A 169 10.08 11.13 11.58
CA THR A 169 8.95 11.81 12.23
C THR A 169 8.47 11.00 13.41
N ASN A 170 7.51 11.53 14.18
CA ASN A 170 6.91 10.79 15.29
C ASN A 170 6.18 9.49 14.86
N GLY A 171 5.74 9.39 13.59
CA GLY A 171 4.94 8.27 13.09
C GLY A 171 5.63 7.40 12.03
N TYR A 172 6.75 7.84 11.45
CA TYR A 172 7.49 7.06 10.47
C TYR A 172 8.98 7.39 10.42
N ILE A 173 9.76 6.41 9.96
CA ILE A 173 11.20 6.53 9.71
C ILE A 173 11.50 5.91 8.35
N VAL A 174 12.19 6.64 7.46
CA VAL A 174 12.73 6.12 6.20
C VAL A 174 14.21 5.77 6.41
N THR A 175 14.59 4.54 6.12
CA THR A 175 15.96 4.07 6.27
C THR A 175 16.30 3.02 5.22
N THR A 176 17.54 2.56 5.19
CA THR A 176 17.97 1.42 4.37
C THR A 176 18.24 0.20 5.24
N VAL A 177 17.91 -0.99 4.73
CA VAL A 177 18.24 -2.25 5.39
C VAL A 177 19.76 -2.41 5.45
N PRO A 178 20.38 -2.45 6.63
CA PRO A 178 21.84 -2.46 6.75
C PRO A 178 22.45 -3.79 6.28
N SER A 179 23.72 -3.74 5.85
CA SER A 179 24.50 -4.94 5.61
C SER A 179 24.71 -5.74 6.90
N GLY A 180 24.71 -7.06 6.79
CA GLY A 180 24.83 -7.96 7.96
C GLY A 180 23.52 -8.27 8.67
N THR A 181 22.38 -7.68 8.24
CA THR A 181 21.04 -8.05 8.71
C THR A 181 20.81 -9.55 8.54
N ALA A 182 20.32 -10.22 9.59
CA ALA A 182 20.03 -11.66 9.55
C ALA A 182 18.81 -11.97 8.67
N ASN A 183 18.73 -13.19 8.13
CA ASN A 183 17.59 -13.63 7.32
C ASN A 183 16.25 -13.54 8.07
N ALA A 184 16.23 -13.96 9.33
CA ALA A 184 15.11 -13.77 10.26
C ALA A 184 15.48 -12.66 11.26
N SER A 185 15.39 -11.41 10.83
CA SER A 185 15.77 -10.24 11.60
C SER A 185 14.62 -9.71 12.46
N GLN A 186 14.96 -8.81 13.36
CA GLN A 186 14.03 -8.04 14.18
C GLN A 186 14.36 -6.56 14.03
N ILE A 187 13.34 -5.73 13.86
CA ILE A 187 13.49 -4.27 13.84
C ILE A 187 13.08 -3.71 15.20
N THR A 188 13.90 -2.83 15.76
CA THR A 188 13.56 -2.04 16.94
C THR A 188 13.90 -0.57 16.73
N VAL A 189 13.12 0.30 17.36
CA VAL A 189 13.38 1.73 17.43
C VAL A 189 13.66 2.08 18.89
N GLN A 190 14.81 2.68 19.13
CA GLN A 190 15.21 3.21 20.42
C GLN A 190 15.03 4.73 20.42
N THR A 191 14.48 5.28 21.49
CA THR A 191 14.34 6.71 21.75
C THR A 191 14.89 7.07 23.11
N ALA A 192 14.89 8.35 23.48
CA ALA A 192 15.32 8.79 24.81
C ALA A 192 14.48 8.20 25.94
N THR A 193 13.23 7.80 25.69
CA THR A 193 12.30 7.28 26.72
C THR A 193 12.11 5.77 26.67
N GLY A 194 12.78 5.04 25.78
CA GLY A 194 12.71 3.59 25.74
C GLY A 194 12.94 2.99 24.35
N THR A 195 12.78 1.69 24.28
CA THR A 195 12.92 0.90 23.05
C THR A 195 11.58 0.25 22.73
N SER A 196 11.22 0.19 21.46
CA SER A 196 9.99 -0.50 20.99
C SER A 196 10.07 -2.01 21.24
N ALA A 197 8.91 -2.66 21.29
CA ALA A 197 8.85 -4.08 20.98
C ALA A 197 9.43 -4.33 19.57
N SER A 198 9.98 -5.52 19.35
CA SER A 198 10.57 -5.87 18.06
C SER A 198 9.49 -6.24 17.04
N LEU A 199 9.69 -5.84 15.78
CA LEU A 199 8.93 -6.30 14.63
C LEU A 199 9.77 -7.27 13.81
N ALA A 200 9.24 -8.46 13.52
CA ALA A 200 9.92 -9.43 12.66
C ALA A 200 10.10 -8.88 11.24
N PHE A 201 11.30 -9.07 10.68
CA PHE A 201 11.66 -8.68 9.33
C PHE A 201 12.39 -9.84 8.64
N ASN A 202 11.92 -10.27 7.48
CA ASN A 202 12.55 -11.34 6.73
C ASN A 202 13.43 -10.77 5.61
N LEU A 203 14.74 -10.96 5.74
CA LEU A 203 15.66 -10.64 4.68
C LEU A 203 15.55 -11.69 3.56
N ILE A 204 15.34 -11.24 2.35
CA ILE A 204 15.33 -12.12 1.18
C ILE A 204 16.78 -12.42 0.80
N SER A 205 17.17 -13.67 0.95
CA SER A 205 18.55 -14.15 0.72
C SER A 205 18.66 -15.15 -0.43
N GLY A 206 17.76 -15.10 -1.41
CA GLY A 206 17.82 -15.94 -2.63
C GLY A 206 17.54 -17.43 -2.46
N SER A 207 17.28 -17.90 -1.23
CA SER A 207 17.05 -19.33 -0.94
C SER A 207 15.57 -19.72 -0.82
N THR A 208 14.65 -18.78 -0.74
CA THR A 208 13.22 -19.04 -0.49
C THR A 208 12.37 -19.18 -1.74
N PHE A 209 12.87 -18.76 -2.89
CA PHE A 209 12.25 -18.88 -4.21
C PHE A 209 13.33 -19.04 -5.26
N SER A 210 13.26 -20.10 -6.07
CA SER A 210 14.24 -20.39 -7.12
C SER A 210 13.56 -20.43 -8.49
N PRO A 211 13.38 -19.27 -9.15
CA PRO A 211 12.66 -19.21 -10.42
C PRO A 211 13.44 -19.84 -11.59
N SER A 212 14.70 -20.22 -11.40
CA SER A 212 15.51 -20.85 -12.45
C SER A 212 15.06 -22.27 -12.79
N VAL A 213 14.50 -22.99 -11.82
CA VAL A 213 14.01 -24.37 -12.01
C VAL A 213 12.60 -24.47 -11.42
N ILE A 214 11.59 -24.32 -12.26
CA ILE A 214 10.19 -24.38 -11.84
C ILE A 214 9.55 -25.66 -12.37
N ASN A 215 8.99 -26.44 -11.45
CA ASN A 215 8.18 -27.62 -11.77
C ASN A 215 6.75 -27.38 -11.28
N TRP A 216 5.86 -27.11 -12.22
CA TRP A 216 4.47 -26.86 -11.92
C TRP A 216 3.74 -28.12 -11.46
N THR A 217 2.83 -27.95 -10.52
CA THR A 217 1.95 -29.01 -10.01
C THR A 217 0.49 -28.55 -10.13
N GLN A 218 -0.40 -29.44 -10.53
CA GLN A 218 -1.83 -29.14 -10.54
C GLN A 218 -2.41 -29.16 -9.11
N THR A 219 -3.36 -28.27 -8.86
CA THR A 219 -4.17 -28.25 -7.65
C THR A 219 -5.66 -28.20 -8.01
N SER A 220 -6.53 -27.93 -7.06
CA SER A 220 -7.98 -27.92 -7.28
C SER A 220 -8.37 -27.02 -8.44
N ALA A 221 -8.95 -27.61 -9.50
CA ALA A 221 -9.41 -26.87 -10.66
C ALA A 221 -10.59 -25.95 -10.32
N LEU A 222 -10.72 -24.84 -11.07
CA LEU A 222 -11.89 -23.96 -10.96
C LEU A 222 -13.18 -24.73 -11.25
N PRO A 223 -14.31 -24.37 -10.62
CA PRO A 223 -15.60 -25.03 -10.85
C PRO A 223 -16.08 -24.93 -12.31
N GLN A 224 -15.61 -23.90 -13.04
CA GLN A 224 -15.86 -23.73 -14.47
C GLN A 224 -14.65 -23.10 -15.17
N PRO A 225 -14.47 -23.34 -16.48
CA PRO A 225 -13.44 -22.67 -17.26
C PRO A 225 -13.70 -21.18 -17.37
N LEU A 226 -12.65 -20.37 -17.08
CA LEU A 226 -12.71 -18.90 -17.14
C LEU A 226 -11.41 -18.33 -17.77
N GLN A 227 -11.54 -17.27 -18.54
CA GLN A 227 -10.43 -16.44 -19.03
C GLN A 227 -10.68 -14.97 -18.71
N GLY A 228 -9.62 -14.15 -18.66
CA GLY A 228 -9.72 -12.74 -18.29
C GLY A 228 -10.36 -12.55 -16.92
N LEU A 229 -10.14 -13.52 -16.03
CA LEU A 229 -10.59 -13.50 -14.63
C LEU A 229 -9.65 -12.63 -13.80
N GLY A 230 -10.17 -12.03 -12.74
CA GLY A 230 -9.36 -11.46 -11.68
C GLY A 230 -9.03 -12.52 -10.62
N ALA A 231 -7.83 -12.47 -10.06
CA ALA A 231 -7.50 -13.31 -8.91
C ALA A 231 -6.68 -12.51 -7.89
N VAL A 232 -6.96 -12.75 -6.61
CA VAL A 232 -6.26 -12.08 -5.51
C VAL A 232 -6.02 -13.03 -4.34
N PHE A 233 -4.90 -12.79 -3.66
CA PHE A 233 -4.58 -13.42 -2.40
C PHE A 233 -4.97 -12.48 -1.26
N VAL A 234 -5.72 -13.01 -0.30
CA VAL A 234 -6.07 -12.31 0.93
C VAL A 234 -5.35 -13.02 2.07
N PRO A 235 -4.32 -12.36 2.66
CA PRO A 235 -3.60 -12.93 3.78
C PRO A 235 -4.52 -13.02 5.01
N PRO A 236 -4.19 -13.88 6.00
CA PRO A 236 -4.96 -13.97 7.22
C PRO A 236 -4.94 -12.62 7.94
N ALA A 237 -6.08 -12.19 8.41
CA ALA A 237 -6.11 -11.19 9.45
C ALA A 237 -5.38 -11.75 10.67
N ASN A 238 -4.50 -10.98 11.32
CA ASN A 238 -3.75 -11.41 12.51
C ASN A 238 -4.65 -11.58 13.76
N ILE A 239 -5.90 -11.99 13.57
CA ILE A 239 -6.91 -12.09 14.62
C ILE A 239 -7.45 -13.52 14.61
N GLY A 240 -7.16 -14.27 15.67
CA GLY A 240 -7.71 -15.58 15.92
C GLY A 240 -6.71 -16.75 15.80
N SER A 241 -7.08 -17.89 16.36
CA SER A 241 -6.23 -19.07 16.54
C SER A 241 -6.03 -19.94 15.29
N ASN A 242 -6.61 -19.57 14.15
CA ASN A 242 -6.44 -20.30 12.88
C ASN A 242 -6.50 -19.35 11.68
N PRO A 243 -5.40 -18.65 11.37
CA PRO A 243 -5.35 -17.72 10.25
C PRO A 243 -5.36 -18.50 8.93
N ALA A 244 -6.48 -18.53 8.23
CA ALA A 244 -6.56 -19.08 6.90
C ALA A 244 -6.28 -18.01 5.84
N ASN A 245 -5.39 -18.33 4.91
CA ASN A 245 -5.18 -17.53 3.70
C ASN A 245 -6.23 -17.91 2.66
N TYR A 246 -6.79 -16.95 1.96
CA TYR A 246 -7.77 -17.20 0.91
C TYR A 246 -7.27 -16.68 -0.44
N VAL A 247 -7.58 -17.45 -1.48
CA VAL A 247 -7.51 -17.01 -2.87
C VAL A 247 -8.93 -16.79 -3.36
N PHE A 248 -9.20 -15.63 -3.93
CA PHE A 248 -10.45 -15.31 -4.60
C PHE A 248 -10.22 -15.23 -6.09
N VAL A 249 -11.20 -15.76 -6.84
CA VAL A 249 -11.38 -15.55 -8.28
C VAL A 249 -12.63 -14.73 -8.46
N VAL A 250 -12.55 -13.65 -9.24
CA VAL A 250 -13.61 -12.67 -9.44
C VAL A 250 -13.88 -12.51 -10.93
N GLY A 251 -15.12 -12.73 -11.35
CA GLY A 251 -15.54 -12.58 -12.73
C GLY A 251 -14.77 -13.47 -13.71
N GLY A 252 -14.57 -12.99 -14.90
CA GLY A 252 -13.97 -13.69 -16.03
C GLY A 252 -15.02 -14.04 -17.09
N ALA A 253 -14.57 -14.31 -18.32
CA ALA A 253 -15.41 -14.75 -19.40
C ALA A 253 -15.50 -16.27 -19.42
N ALA A 254 -16.74 -16.80 -19.52
CA ALA A 254 -17.00 -18.23 -19.54
C ALA A 254 -16.55 -18.87 -20.87
N ASP A 255 -16.24 -20.15 -20.80
CA ASP A 255 -15.86 -20.96 -21.96
C ASP A 255 -16.87 -20.87 -23.11
N GLN A 256 -17.00 -21.30 -24.09
CA GLN A 256 -17.96 -21.37 -25.22
C GLN A 256 -18.70 -20.08 -25.59
N THR A 257 -19.16 -19.30 -24.63
CA THR A 257 -19.92 -18.06 -24.89
C THR A 257 -19.02 -16.85 -24.97
N ASN A 258 -17.85 -16.90 -24.35
CA ASN A 258 -16.92 -15.78 -24.21
C ASN A 258 -17.56 -14.53 -23.57
N VAL A 259 -18.62 -14.72 -22.79
CA VAL A 259 -19.39 -13.68 -22.11
C VAL A 259 -18.89 -13.52 -20.69
N ALA A 260 -18.75 -12.28 -20.25
CA ALA A 260 -18.40 -11.96 -18.87
C ALA A 260 -19.41 -12.57 -17.88
N THR A 261 -18.93 -12.94 -16.69
CA THR A 261 -19.72 -13.61 -15.66
C THR A 261 -19.76 -12.81 -14.37
N THR A 262 -20.70 -13.14 -13.48
CA THR A 262 -20.81 -12.58 -12.13
C THR A 262 -20.11 -13.45 -11.07
N VAL A 263 -19.47 -14.56 -11.45
CA VAL A 263 -18.96 -15.56 -10.50
C VAL A 263 -17.89 -14.99 -9.61
N VAL A 264 -17.93 -15.40 -8.35
CA VAL A 264 -16.87 -15.24 -7.39
C VAL A 264 -16.63 -16.57 -6.70
N TYR A 265 -15.40 -17.07 -6.73
CA TYR A 265 -14.99 -18.30 -6.07
C TYR A 265 -13.92 -18.02 -5.03
N ARG A 266 -13.87 -18.87 -4.00
CA ARG A 266 -12.80 -18.83 -3.00
C ARG A 266 -12.23 -20.22 -2.74
N ALA A 267 -10.95 -20.29 -2.41
CA ALA A 267 -10.26 -21.47 -1.91
C ALA A 267 -9.25 -21.07 -0.84
N GLN A 268 -8.96 -21.97 0.09
CA GLN A 268 -7.89 -21.78 1.08
C GLN A 268 -6.56 -22.28 0.54
N THR A 269 -5.46 -21.57 0.85
CA THR A 269 -4.12 -22.09 0.58
C THR A 269 -3.73 -23.10 1.66
N GLN A 270 -3.09 -24.18 1.24
CA GLN A 270 -2.44 -25.14 2.10
C GLN A 270 -0.96 -24.77 2.31
N GLN A 271 -0.32 -25.37 3.29
CA GLN A 271 1.10 -25.13 3.56
C GLN A 271 2.02 -25.53 2.39
N SER A 272 1.59 -26.45 1.55
CA SER A 272 2.30 -26.84 0.32
C SER A 272 2.25 -25.81 -0.81
N GLY A 273 1.41 -24.76 -0.69
CA GLY A 273 1.04 -23.86 -1.78
C GLY A 273 -0.18 -24.33 -2.59
N ALA A 274 -0.63 -25.58 -2.42
CA ALA A 274 -1.83 -26.09 -3.07
C ALA A 274 -3.10 -25.40 -2.52
N LEU A 275 -4.21 -25.54 -3.24
CA LEU A 275 -5.51 -25.01 -2.83
C LEU A 275 -6.45 -26.11 -2.34
N SER A 276 -7.30 -25.77 -1.39
CA SER A 276 -8.49 -26.54 -1.07
C SER A 276 -9.45 -26.60 -2.27
N ALA A 277 -10.52 -27.39 -2.16
CA ALA A 277 -11.62 -27.31 -3.11
C ALA A 277 -12.19 -25.87 -3.17
N TRP A 278 -12.52 -25.42 -4.36
CA TRP A 278 -13.18 -24.14 -4.59
C TRP A 278 -14.63 -24.18 -4.11
N THR A 279 -15.04 -23.13 -3.47
CA THR A 279 -16.43 -22.90 -3.08
C THR A 279 -16.92 -21.59 -3.71
N PRO A 280 -18.20 -21.50 -4.13
CA PRO A 280 -18.78 -20.21 -4.46
C PRO A 280 -18.60 -19.26 -3.27
N ALA A 281 -18.21 -18.04 -3.55
CA ALA A 281 -18.18 -17.00 -2.53
C ALA A 281 -19.61 -16.64 -2.09
N THR A 282 -19.75 -16.00 -0.94
CA THR A 282 -21.05 -15.73 -0.34
C THR A 282 -21.93 -14.85 -1.22
N THR A 283 -21.33 -13.88 -1.90
CA THR A 283 -22.01 -12.96 -2.82
C THR A 283 -21.28 -12.87 -4.16
N PRO A 284 -21.99 -13.11 -5.30
CA PRO A 284 -21.43 -12.86 -6.63
C PRO A 284 -21.34 -11.35 -6.92
N LEU A 285 -20.68 -10.98 -8.03
CA LEU A 285 -20.70 -9.62 -8.54
C LEU A 285 -22.14 -9.19 -8.90
N PRO A 286 -22.48 -7.91 -8.71
CA PRO A 286 -23.80 -7.38 -9.11
C PRO A 286 -24.02 -7.45 -10.62
N ASP A 287 -22.98 -7.12 -11.38
CA ASP A 287 -22.96 -7.21 -12.84
C ASP A 287 -21.78 -8.05 -13.30
N ALA A 288 -21.94 -8.69 -14.45
CA ALA A 288 -20.88 -9.49 -15.05
C ALA A 288 -19.65 -8.66 -15.39
N ARG A 289 -18.47 -9.22 -15.13
CA ARG A 289 -17.17 -8.61 -15.42
C ARG A 289 -16.17 -9.62 -15.95
N ALA A 290 -15.39 -9.19 -16.93
CA ALA A 290 -14.18 -9.86 -17.37
C ALA A 290 -13.13 -8.82 -17.74
N TYR A 291 -11.85 -9.20 -17.72
CA TYR A 291 -10.72 -8.31 -18.01
C TYR A 291 -10.68 -7.04 -17.14
N GLN A 292 -11.30 -7.08 -15.98
CA GLN A 292 -11.16 -6.05 -14.94
C GLN A 292 -9.82 -6.21 -14.22
N ALA A 293 -9.26 -5.12 -13.72
CA ALA A 293 -8.21 -5.21 -12.72
C ALA A 293 -8.83 -5.63 -11.38
N THR A 294 -8.15 -6.53 -10.66
CA THR A 294 -8.65 -7.04 -9.38
C THR A 294 -7.55 -6.96 -8.34
N VAL A 295 -7.85 -6.37 -7.19
CA VAL A 295 -6.92 -6.25 -6.06
C VAL A 295 -7.64 -6.54 -4.75
N ALA A 296 -6.84 -6.93 -3.74
CA ALA A 296 -7.27 -6.95 -2.35
C ALA A 296 -6.50 -5.87 -1.58
N ALA A 297 -7.21 -5.07 -0.80
CA ALA A 297 -6.61 -4.01 -0.01
C ALA A 297 -7.21 -3.97 1.39
N SER A 298 -6.40 -3.49 2.34
CA SER A 298 -6.86 -3.08 3.66
C SER A 298 -6.73 -1.56 3.78
N ALA A 299 -7.61 -0.93 4.53
CA ALA A 299 -7.49 0.48 4.83
C ALA A 299 -6.17 0.75 5.53
N TYR A 300 -5.48 1.77 5.07
CA TYR A 300 -4.31 2.30 5.76
C TYR A 300 -4.75 3.38 6.72
N THR A 301 -4.83 3.06 7.99
CA THR A 301 -4.98 4.07 9.03
C THR A 301 -3.61 4.37 9.59
N ALA A 302 -3.20 5.65 9.57
CA ALA A 302 -1.98 6.12 10.26
C ALA A 302 -2.10 5.93 11.79
N ALA A 303 -3.32 5.88 12.31
CA ALA A 303 -3.59 5.46 13.67
C ALA A 303 -3.58 3.92 13.72
N LEU A 304 -2.60 3.39 14.40
CA LEU A 304 -2.35 1.96 14.60
C LEU A 304 -3.44 1.31 15.42
N ASP A 305 -4.61 1.13 14.85
CA ASP A 305 -5.54 0.14 15.36
C ASP A 305 -5.17 -1.21 14.73
N THR A 306 -4.39 -1.99 15.45
CA THR A 306 -3.99 -3.34 15.05
C THR A 306 -5.15 -4.35 15.12
N THR A 307 -6.32 -3.92 15.55
CA THR A 307 -7.47 -4.80 15.81
C THR A 307 -8.44 -4.92 14.63
N THR A 308 -8.35 -4.05 13.62
CA THR A 308 -9.22 -4.08 12.44
C THR A 308 -8.42 -4.27 11.15
N THR A 309 -7.99 -5.50 10.90
CA THR A 309 -7.46 -5.88 9.59
C THR A 309 -8.60 -6.35 8.68
N GLU A 310 -9.50 -5.44 8.37
CA GLU A 310 -10.51 -5.69 7.35
C GLU A 310 -9.85 -5.66 5.98
N ALA A 311 -10.06 -6.71 5.20
CA ALA A 311 -9.65 -6.77 3.80
C ALA A 311 -10.88 -6.51 2.91
N TYR A 312 -10.64 -5.84 1.81
CA TYR A 312 -11.65 -5.57 0.80
C TYR A 312 -11.17 -6.06 -0.54
N LEU A 313 -12.05 -6.73 -1.28
CA LEU A 313 -11.85 -7.07 -2.69
C LEU A 313 -12.32 -5.91 -3.56
N TYR A 314 -11.63 -5.66 -4.66
CA TYR A 314 -12.01 -4.65 -5.65
C TYR A 314 -12.01 -5.25 -7.04
N ALA A 315 -13.05 -4.92 -7.82
CA ALA A 315 -13.13 -5.17 -9.25
C ALA A 315 -13.23 -3.81 -9.97
N LEU A 316 -12.20 -3.48 -10.76
CA LEU A 316 -12.00 -2.15 -11.34
C LEU A 316 -12.17 -2.20 -12.85
N GLY A 317 -13.20 -1.55 -13.37
CA GLY A 317 -13.49 -1.51 -14.81
C GLY A 317 -13.77 -2.88 -15.42
N GLY A 318 -13.14 -3.17 -16.56
CA GLY A 318 -13.34 -4.40 -17.32
C GLY A 318 -14.38 -4.25 -18.42
N ILE A 319 -14.85 -5.38 -18.94
CA ILE A 319 -16.01 -5.45 -19.86
C ILE A 319 -17.19 -6.09 -19.15
N ASP A 320 -18.41 -5.67 -19.52
CA ASP A 320 -19.66 -6.25 -19.05
C ASP A 320 -20.14 -7.43 -19.90
N ALA A 321 -21.36 -7.95 -19.63
CA ALA A 321 -21.96 -9.05 -20.38
C ALA A 321 -22.23 -8.70 -21.86
N SER A 322 -22.36 -7.43 -22.20
CA SER A 322 -22.53 -6.98 -23.57
C SER A 322 -21.20 -6.81 -24.33
N GLY A 323 -20.07 -6.93 -23.63
CA GLY A 323 -18.73 -6.63 -24.14
C GLY A 323 -18.35 -5.15 -24.07
N ALA A 324 -19.19 -4.30 -23.47
CA ALA A 324 -18.90 -2.88 -23.33
C ALA A 324 -17.85 -2.64 -22.20
N THR A 325 -16.89 -1.77 -22.47
CA THR A 325 -15.89 -1.32 -21.49
C THR A 325 -16.54 -0.40 -20.48
N VAL A 326 -16.30 -0.63 -19.19
CA VAL A 326 -16.94 0.10 -18.10
C VAL A 326 -15.95 0.77 -17.17
N SER A 327 -16.37 1.84 -16.49
CA SER A 327 -15.60 2.55 -15.46
C SER A 327 -16.00 2.19 -14.02
N THR A 328 -17.08 1.40 -13.86
CA THR A 328 -17.60 1.05 -12.54
C THR A 328 -16.54 0.29 -11.70
N VAL A 329 -16.44 0.66 -10.45
CA VAL A 329 -15.62 -0.03 -9.46
C VAL A 329 -16.52 -0.63 -8.39
N TYR A 330 -16.40 -1.94 -8.19
CA TYR A 330 -17.06 -2.66 -7.10
C TYR A 330 -16.07 -2.99 -6.01
N TYR A 331 -16.54 -2.99 -4.76
CA TYR A 331 -15.77 -3.50 -3.62
C TYR A 331 -16.66 -4.36 -2.72
N SER A 332 -16.03 -5.31 -2.03
CA SER A 332 -16.69 -6.20 -1.07
C SER A 332 -15.77 -6.47 0.11
N LYS A 333 -16.32 -6.38 1.33
CA LYS A 333 -15.60 -6.67 2.57
C LYS A 333 -15.39 -8.18 2.71
N VAL A 334 -14.19 -8.61 3.10
CA VAL A 334 -13.87 -10.00 3.43
C VAL A 334 -13.85 -10.18 4.93
N SER A 335 -14.66 -11.12 5.42
CA SER A 335 -14.71 -11.53 6.82
C SER A 335 -13.58 -12.50 7.17
N LEU A 336 -13.32 -12.71 8.47
CA LEU A 336 -12.26 -13.60 8.96
C LEU A 336 -12.41 -15.07 8.54
N ASP A 337 -13.64 -15.52 8.30
CA ASP A 337 -13.98 -16.86 7.81
C ASP A 337 -13.82 -16.98 6.29
N GLY A 338 -13.34 -15.95 5.63
CA GLY A 338 -13.21 -15.86 4.18
C GLY A 338 -14.53 -15.66 3.43
N SER A 339 -15.64 -15.40 4.11
CA SER A 339 -16.85 -14.97 3.42
C SER A 339 -16.69 -13.54 2.92
N ASN A 340 -17.27 -13.22 1.76
CA ASN A 340 -17.36 -11.85 1.29
C ASN A 340 -18.77 -11.30 1.52
N GLY A 341 -18.83 -10.04 1.89
CA GLY A 341 -20.07 -9.28 2.05
C GLY A 341 -20.68 -8.89 0.70
N PRO A 342 -21.76 -8.09 0.71
CA PRO A 342 -22.31 -7.51 -0.50
C PRO A 342 -21.26 -6.73 -1.29
N TRP A 343 -21.34 -6.79 -2.61
CA TRP A 343 -20.59 -5.92 -3.48
C TRP A 343 -21.29 -4.57 -3.59
N LEU A 344 -20.57 -3.52 -3.29
CA LEU A 344 -21.03 -2.14 -3.34
C LEU A 344 -20.22 -1.37 -4.39
N THR A 345 -20.78 -0.28 -4.89
CA THR A 345 -20.05 0.64 -5.77
C THR A 345 -19.23 1.62 -4.96
N THR A 346 -18.08 2.00 -5.50
CA THR A 346 -17.25 3.08 -4.97
C THR A 346 -16.83 4.04 -6.10
N THR A 347 -15.88 4.93 -5.86
CA THR A 347 -15.43 5.92 -6.84
C THR A 347 -15.03 5.26 -8.15
N ALA A 348 -15.78 5.54 -9.21
CA ALA A 348 -15.55 4.99 -10.55
C ALA A 348 -14.19 5.44 -11.12
N LEU A 349 -13.64 4.65 -12.03
CA LEU A 349 -12.44 5.04 -12.78
C LEU A 349 -12.70 6.35 -13.56
N PRO A 350 -11.68 7.20 -13.72
CA PRO A 350 -11.82 8.46 -14.50
C PRO A 350 -12.24 8.24 -15.95
N VAL A 351 -11.91 7.08 -16.51
CA VAL A 351 -12.32 6.62 -17.85
C VAL A 351 -12.66 5.13 -17.81
N ALA A 352 -13.52 4.68 -18.71
CA ALA A 352 -13.81 3.25 -18.85
C ALA A 352 -12.59 2.53 -19.42
N LEU A 353 -12.15 1.45 -18.77
CA LEU A 353 -10.97 0.68 -19.14
C LEU A 353 -11.18 -0.81 -18.96
N HIS A 354 -10.69 -1.61 -19.89
CA HIS A 354 -10.46 -3.05 -19.72
C HIS A 354 -8.97 -3.37 -19.79
N SER A 355 -8.58 -4.55 -19.30
CA SER A 355 -7.19 -5.05 -19.38
C SER A 355 -6.13 -4.08 -18.81
N ALA A 356 -6.56 -3.21 -17.90
CA ALA A 356 -5.69 -2.42 -17.04
C ALA A 356 -5.12 -3.31 -15.94
N SER A 357 -4.01 -2.91 -15.36
CA SER A 357 -3.42 -3.61 -14.22
C SER A 357 -3.40 -2.72 -12.99
N ALA A 358 -3.60 -3.34 -11.83
CA ALA A 358 -3.60 -2.63 -10.55
C ALA A 358 -2.79 -3.36 -9.49
N VAL A 359 -2.21 -2.59 -8.57
CA VAL A 359 -1.54 -3.08 -7.36
C VAL A 359 -1.93 -2.24 -6.16
N VAL A 360 -1.71 -2.79 -4.98
CA VAL A 360 -1.94 -2.09 -3.72
C VAL A 360 -0.61 -1.87 -3.01
N PHE A 361 -0.40 -0.65 -2.57
CA PHE A 361 0.74 -0.32 -1.72
C PHE A 361 0.35 0.77 -0.72
N ARG A 362 0.57 0.51 0.57
CA ARG A 362 0.33 1.44 1.69
C ARG A 362 -1.05 2.12 1.66
N GLY A 363 -2.11 1.32 1.46
CA GLY A 363 -3.48 1.83 1.48
C GLY A 363 -3.87 2.66 0.26
N TYR A 364 -3.10 2.57 -0.81
CA TYR A 364 -3.48 3.11 -2.12
C TYR A 364 -3.63 1.98 -3.12
N VAL A 365 -4.65 2.07 -3.96
CA VAL A 365 -4.76 1.32 -5.21
C VAL A 365 -4.09 2.13 -6.29
N TYR A 366 -3.10 1.54 -6.96
CA TYR A 366 -2.42 2.08 -8.14
C TYR A 366 -2.93 1.34 -9.36
N LEU A 367 -3.36 2.05 -10.39
CA LEU A 367 -3.85 1.49 -11.64
C LEU A 367 -3.10 2.14 -12.79
N ALA A 368 -2.67 1.34 -13.78
CA ALA A 368 -1.95 1.85 -14.94
C ALA A 368 -2.34 1.11 -16.22
N GLY A 369 -2.28 1.82 -17.35
CA GLY A 369 -2.56 1.31 -18.68
C GLY A 369 -4.01 0.87 -18.88
N GLY A 370 -4.18 -0.23 -19.58
CA GLY A 370 -5.48 -0.72 -20.04
C GLY A 370 -5.84 -0.17 -21.41
N ALA A 371 -6.95 -0.64 -21.98
CA ALA A 371 -7.51 -0.16 -23.22
C ALA A 371 -8.88 0.46 -22.99
N ASP A 372 -9.21 1.48 -23.77
CA ASP A 372 -10.50 2.18 -23.75
C ASP A 372 -11.61 1.41 -24.50
N GLY A 373 -12.78 2.01 -24.61
CA GLY A 373 -13.92 1.42 -25.34
C GLY A 373 -13.70 1.24 -26.83
N GLN A 374 -12.65 1.81 -27.41
CA GLN A 374 -12.22 1.62 -28.79
C GLN A 374 -11.07 0.60 -28.90
N ASN A 375 -10.74 -0.09 -27.82
CA ASN A 375 -9.63 -1.02 -27.72
C ASN A 375 -8.24 -0.38 -27.93
N ALA A 376 -8.10 0.94 -27.70
CA ALA A 376 -6.84 1.66 -27.80
C ALA A 376 -6.11 1.64 -26.46
N PRO A 377 -4.84 1.15 -26.39
CA PRO A 377 -4.07 1.13 -25.16
C PRO A 377 -3.75 2.53 -24.66
N THR A 378 -3.89 2.76 -23.35
CA THR A 378 -3.67 4.06 -22.72
C THR A 378 -2.33 4.11 -21.98
N LYS A 379 -1.80 5.33 -21.83
CA LYS A 379 -0.63 5.61 -20.96
C LYS A 379 -1.03 5.96 -19.53
N SER A 380 -2.31 6.10 -19.30
CA SER A 380 -2.83 6.69 -18.07
C SER A 380 -2.45 5.89 -16.82
N ALA A 381 -2.17 6.59 -15.76
CA ALA A 381 -1.93 6.01 -14.45
C ALA A 381 -2.62 6.86 -13.38
N TRP A 382 -3.23 6.19 -12.42
CA TRP A 382 -3.96 6.81 -11.32
C TRP A 382 -3.72 6.07 -10.02
N ARG A 383 -3.97 6.76 -8.91
CA ARG A 383 -4.08 6.15 -7.60
C ARG A 383 -5.34 6.62 -6.88
N ALA A 384 -5.87 5.81 -6.00
CA ALA A 384 -6.93 6.17 -5.08
C ALA A 384 -6.61 5.65 -3.68
N ALA A 385 -6.90 6.44 -2.65
CA ALA A 385 -6.74 6.00 -1.27
C ALA A 385 -7.87 5.03 -0.90
N VAL A 386 -7.55 4.01 -0.13
CA VAL A 386 -8.52 3.10 0.48
C VAL A 386 -8.95 3.71 1.81
N ASN A 387 -10.22 4.07 1.93
CA ASN A 387 -10.81 4.59 3.16
C ASN A 387 -11.04 3.46 4.19
N PRO A 388 -11.20 3.79 5.48
CA PRO A 388 -11.44 2.80 6.54
C PRO A 388 -12.68 1.90 6.31
N ASP A 389 -13.69 2.41 5.62
CA ASP A 389 -14.90 1.68 5.25
C ASP A 389 -14.78 0.86 3.96
N GLY A 390 -13.58 0.84 3.36
CA GLY A 390 -13.29 0.16 2.09
C GLY A 390 -13.67 0.93 0.84
N THR A 391 -14.31 2.10 0.95
CA THR A 391 -14.53 2.95 -0.23
C THR A 391 -13.21 3.50 -0.76
N LEU A 392 -13.14 3.81 -2.05
CA LEU A 392 -12.00 4.51 -2.64
C LEU A 392 -12.24 6.02 -2.60
N GLY A 393 -11.22 6.75 -2.22
CA GLY A 393 -11.17 8.20 -2.39
C GLY A 393 -11.13 8.60 -3.87
N PRO A 394 -11.08 9.90 -4.17
CA PRO A 394 -10.95 10.38 -5.55
C PRO A 394 -9.69 9.85 -6.23
N TRP A 395 -9.81 9.46 -7.49
CA TRP A 395 -8.66 9.07 -8.31
C TRP A 395 -7.78 10.29 -8.61
N GLN A 396 -6.51 10.18 -8.28
CA GLN A 396 -5.50 11.19 -8.54
C GLN A 396 -4.64 10.74 -9.71
N THR A 397 -4.48 11.60 -10.70
CA THR A 397 -3.61 11.34 -11.86
C THR A 397 -2.15 11.31 -11.41
N MET A 398 -1.43 10.32 -11.89
CA MET A 398 0.02 10.16 -11.71
C MET A 398 0.75 10.33 -13.05
N THR A 399 2.07 10.33 -13.01
CA THR A 399 2.89 10.22 -14.22
C THR A 399 2.53 8.95 -14.97
N GLY A 400 2.05 9.09 -16.21
CA GLY A 400 1.64 7.97 -17.05
C GLY A 400 2.81 7.12 -17.53
N LEU A 401 2.48 5.94 -18.05
CA LEU A 401 3.44 5.03 -18.68
C LEU A 401 4.13 5.70 -19.87
N SER A 402 5.35 5.29 -20.17
CA SER A 402 6.10 5.80 -21.34
C SER A 402 5.39 5.48 -22.66
N ASN A 403 4.77 4.31 -22.76
CA ASN A 403 3.97 3.86 -23.90
C ASN A 403 2.57 3.45 -23.43
N GLY A 404 1.57 3.58 -24.30
CA GLY A 404 0.26 2.97 -24.06
C GLY A 404 0.40 1.46 -23.97
N ALA A 405 -0.21 0.85 -22.95
CA ALA A 405 -0.11 -0.58 -22.70
C ALA A 405 -1.42 -1.13 -22.16
N ALA A 406 -1.89 -2.23 -22.73
CA ALA A 406 -2.93 -3.08 -22.17
C ALA A 406 -2.36 -4.47 -21.93
N PHE A 407 -2.96 -5.25 -21.02
CA PHE A 407 -2.49 -6.60 -20.68
C PHE A 407 -1.03 -6.67 -20.20
N GLN A 408 -0.49 -5.58 -19.65
CA GLN A 408 0.83 -5.58 -19.01
C GLN A 408 0.73 -6.18 -17.60
N GLY A 409 1.86 -6.68 -17.10
CA GLY A 409 2.01 -6.96 -15.68
C GLY A 409 2.30 -5.67 -14.92
N LEU A 410 1.53 -5.36 -13.88
CA LEU A 410 1.84 -4.29 -12.91
C LEU A 410 1.98 -4.91 -11.53
N VAL A 411 3.17 -4.80 -10.95
CA VAL A 411 3.48 -5.35 -9.63
C VAL A 411 4.32 -4.38 -8.82
N ASN A 412 4.38 -4.60 -7.50
CA ASN A 412 5.26 -3.84 -6.64
C ASN A 412 6.17 -4.73 -5.79
N PHE A 413 7.34 -4.23 -5.49
CA PHE A 413 8.25 -4.76 -4.48
C PHE A 413 8.73 -3.62 -3.59
N GLY A 414 8.23 -3.59 -2.35
CA GLY A 414 8.41 -2.42 -1.51
C GLY A 414 7.91 -1.14 -2.21
N PRO A 415 8.73 -0.07 -2.26
CA PRO A 415 8.34 1.20 -2.89
C PRO A 415 8.46 1.21 -4.43
N TYR A 416 8.89 0.13 -5.03
CA TYR A 416 9.14 0.03 -6.46
C TYR A 416 7.93 -0.54 -7.19
N LEU A 417 7.43 0.16 -8.21
CA LEU A 417 6.39 -0.30 -9.12
C LEU A 417 7.02 -0.73 -10.44
N TYR A 418 6.63 -1.88 -10.94
CA TYR A 418 7.12 -2.45 -12.21
C TYR A 418 5.98 -2.61 -13.17
N ALA A 419 6.12 -2.05 -14.38
CA ALA A 419 5.24 -2.32 -15.52
C ALA A 419 6.00 -3.15 -16.54
N VAL A 420 5.51 -4.35 -16.86
CA VAL A 420 6.25 -5.35 -17.65
C VAL A 420 5.42 -5.79 -18.84
N GLY A 421 5.98 -5.70 -20.03
CA GLY A 421 5.36 -6.15 -21.27
C GLY A 421 4.08 -5.38 -21.59
N GLY A 422 3.09 -6.10 -22.08
CA GLY A 422 1.80 -5.56 -22.52
C GLY A 422 1.70 -5.44 -24.03
N ASP A 423 0.62 -4.84 -24.47
CA ASP A 423 0.30 -4.63 -25.87
C ASP A 423 0.06 -3.14 -26.15
N GLY A 424 0.82 -2.59 -27.11
CA GLY A 424 0.73 -1.20 -27.53
C GLY A 424 -0.07 -1.01 -28.83
N GLY A 425 -0.55 -2.10 -29.46
CA GLY A 425 -1.43 -2.08 -30.61
C GLY A 425 -2.91 -2.04 -30.24
N THR A 426 -3.80 -1.96 -31.20
CA THR A 426 -5.23 -2.10 -30.94
C THR A 426 -5.52 -3.51 -30.44
N VAL A 427 -6.09 -3.61 -29.25
CA VAL A 427 -6.26 -4.89 -28.55
C VAL A 427 -7.72 -5.26 -28.41
N SER A 428 -8.07 -6.47 -28.81
CA SER A 428 -9.34 -7.08 -28.43
C SER A 428 -9.09 -8.07 -27.28
N PRO A 429 -9.80 -7.93 -26.16
CA PRO A 429 -9.59 -8.82 -25.01
C PRO A 429 -9.91 -10.28 -25.34
N MET A 430 -10.86 -10.51 -26.25
CA MET A 430 -11.37 -11.85 -26.57
C MET A 430 -10.67 -12.53 -27.76
N GLN A 431 -9.76 -11.84 -28.46
CA GLN A 431 -9.03 -12.43 -29.58
C GLN A 431 -7.83 -13.25 -29.12
N SER A 432 -7.67 -14.43 -29.72
CA SER A 432 -6.53 -15.33 -29.47
C SER A 432 -5.28 -14.95 -30.27
N THR A 433 -5.40 -14.03 -31.21
CA THR A 433 -4.32 -13.64 -32.11
C THR A 433 -3.42 -12.58 -31.51
N THR A 434 -2.16 -12.56 -31.94
CA THR A 434 -1.20 -11.49 -31.68
C THR A 434 -1.70 -10.20 -32.36
N SER A 435 -1.58 -9.06 -31.69
CA SER A 435 -1.87 -7.74 -32.30
C SER A 435 -0.67 -7.25 -33.13
N GLY A 436 0.51 -7.82 -32.91
CA GLY A 436 1.78 -7.30 -33.40
C GLY A 436 2.33 -6.14 -32.59
N GLY A 437 1.63 -5.75 -31.51
CA GLY A 437 2.02 -4.69 -30.58
C GLY A 437 2.59 -5.20 -29.26
N GLU A 438 2.90 -6.51 -29.16
CA GLU A 438 3.45 -7.10 -27.93
C GLU A 438 4.79 -6.48 -27.58
N MET A 439 4.90 -5.97 -26.36
CA MET A 439 6.08 -5.25 -25.87
C MET A 439 7.00 -6.13 -25.04
N SER A 440 8.32 -5.98 -25.24
CA SER A 440 9.35 -6.60 -24.37
C SER A 440 9.80 -5.69 -23.24
N SER A 441 9.37 -4.43 -23.24
CA SER A 441 9.83 -3.41 -22.30
C SER A 441 9.41 -3.71 -20.87
N ALA A 442 10.27 -3.33 -19.95
CA ALA A 442 9.97 -3.26 -18.53
C ALA A 442 10.32 -1.85 -18.03
N PHE A 443 9.52 -1.33 -17.13
CA PHE A 443 9.69 0.00 -16.57
C PHE A 443 9.60 -0.06 -15.05
N LEU A 444 10.34 0.85 -14.41
CA LEU A 444 10.35 1.09 -12.98
C LEU A 444 9.85 2.50 -12.68
N SER A 445 8.98 2.63 -11.70
CA SER A 445 8.76 3.89 -11.00
C SER A 445 8.86 3.67 -9.49
N ARG A 446 9.27 4.70 -8.76
CA ARG A 446 9.37 4.64 -7.31
C ARG A 446 8.23 5.41 -6.68
N VAL A 447 7.57 4.81 -5.70
CA VAL A 447 6.58 5.50 -4.87
C VAL A 447 7.30 6.36 -3.83
N ASN A 448 6.89 7.60 -3.70
CA ASN A 448 7.29 8.45 -2.58
C ASN A 448 6.65 7.90 -1.30
N LEU A 449 7.47 7.38 -0.41
CA LEU A 449 7.02 6.74 0.82
C LEU A 449 6.26 7.66 1.79
N ARG A 450 6.35 8.99 1.60
CA ARG A 450 5.64 9.97 2.45
C ARG A 450 4.27 10.32 1.88
N THR A 451 4.18 10.53 0.56
CA THR A 451 2.95 11.05 -0.09
C THR A 451 2.16 9.98 -0.83
N GLY A 452 2.77 8.84 -1.15
CA GLY A 452 2.20 7.82 -2.01
C GLY A 452 2.18 8.19 -3.50
N ASP A 453 2.68 9.38 -3.90
CA ASP A 453 2.85 9.74 -5.32
C ASP A 453 4.00 8.97 -5.96
N LEU A 454 4.07 8.98 -7.28
CA LEU A 454 5.30 8.54 -7.94
C LEU A 454 6.40 9.58 -7.70
N ALA A 455 7.49 9.13 -7.09
CA ALA A 455 8.66 9.98 -6.84
C ALA A 455 9.49 10.23 -8.12
N THR A 456 9.37 9.32 -9.08
CA THR A 456 10.09 9.35 -10.36
C THR A 456 9.14 9.04 -11.52
N ALA A 457 9.46 9.55 -12.70
CA ALA A 457 8.87 9.07 -13.94
C ALA A 457 9.23 7.58 -14.16
N TRP A 458 8.49 6.90 -15.02
CA TRP A 458 8.79 5.53 -15.41
C TRP A 458 10.12 5.46 -16.16
N SER A 459 11.08 4.79 -15.58
CA SER A 459 12.43 4.59 -16.12
C SER A 459 12.53 3.21 -16.77
N PRO A 460 13.16 3.09 -17.95
CA PRO A 460 13.32 1.80 -18.60
C PRO A 460 14.25 0.87 -17.81
N LEU A 461 13.92 -0.39 -17.80
CA LEU A 461 14.71 -1.50 -17.26
C LEU A 461 15.18 -2.42 -18.38
N ALA A 462 15.93 -3.47 -18.03
CA ALA A 462 16.28 -4.54 -18.97
C ALA A 462 15.00 -5.12 -19.59
N SER A 463 14.96 -5.19 -20.94
CA SER A 463 13.83 -5.74 -21.69
C SER A 463 13.85 -7.26 -21.70
N MET A 464 12.66 -7.88 -21.74
CA MET A 464 12.53 -9.30 -22.03
C MET A 464 13.08 -9.63 -23.43
N SER A 465 13.47 -10.87 -23.67
CA SER A 465 13.99 -11.32 -24.98
C SER A 465 12.93 -11.28 -26.10
N LYS A 466 11.64 -11.35 -25.74
CA LYS A 466 10.50 -11.32 -26.66
C LYS A 466 9.41 -10.40 -26.11
N GLY A 467 8.72 -9.68 -27.00
CA GLY A 467 7.51 -8.92 -26.64
C GLY A 467 6.41 -9.86 -26.20
N ARG A 468 5.71 -9.51 -25.10
CA ARG A 468 4.71 -10.37 -24.46
C ARG A 468 3.52 -9.54 -23.96
N SER A 469 2.32 -10.04 -24.20
CA SER A 469 1.06 -9.51 -23.69
C SER A 469 0.15 -10.63 -23.18
N LYS A 470 -0.97 -10.28 -22.53
CA LYS A 470 -1.94 -11.25 -21.99
C LYS A 470 -1.27 -12.30 -21.08
N HIS A 471 -0.20 -11.89 -20.44
CA HIS A 471 0.60 -12.61 -19.47
C HIS A 471 0.38 -12.04 -18.08
N ASN A 472 0.84 -12.75 -17.07
CA ASN A 472 0.91 -12.20 -15.74
C ASN A 472 2.34 -12.02 -15.28
N THR A 473 2.54 -11.04 -14.41
CA THR A 473 3.79 -10.81 -13.69
C THR A 473 3.50 -10.90 -12.20
N VAL A 474 4.34 -11.61 -11.48
CA VAL A 474 4.31 -11.70 -10.02
C VAL A 474 5.67 -11.36 -9.44
N VAL A 475 5.70 -10.99 -8.17
CA VAL A 475 6.93 -10.84 -7.39
C VAL A 475 7.03 -11.99 -6.41
N GLY A 476 8.16 -12.65 -6.36
CA GLY A 476 8.46 -13.72 -5.41
C GLY A 476 9.94 -13.78 -5.09
N GLY A 477 10.31 -13.88 -3.81
CA GLY A 477 11.67 -14.08 -3.35
C GLY A 477 12.72 -13.07 -3.89
N GLY A 478 12.32 -11.85 -4.21
CA GLY A 478 13.22 -10.83 -4.78
C GLY A 478 13.38 -10.92 -6.31
N PHE A 479 12.46 -11.61 -6.99
CA PHE A 479 12.43 -11.73 -8.45
C PHE A 479 11.13 -11.19 -9.02
N LEU A 480 11.22 -10.56 -10.19
CA LEU A 480 10.10 -10.45 -11.12
C LEU A 480 9.98 -11.78 -11.87
N PHE A 481 8.78 -12.30 -11.96
CA PHE A 481 8.51 -13.55 -12.64
C PHE A 481 7.28 -13.39 -13.55
N THR A 482 7.40 -13.72 -14.84
CA THR A 482 6.31 -13.67 -15.79
C THR A 482 5.88 -15.07 -16.20
N THR A 483 4.57 -15.27 -16.34
CA THR A 483 3.98 -16.55 -16.73
C THR A 483 3.25 -16.43 -18.04
N SER A 484 3.32 -17.45 -18.88
CA SER A 484 2.41 -17.66 -20.02
C SER A 484 2.30 -16.46 -20.98
N GLY A 485 1.13 -16.22 -21.55
CA GLY A 485 0.82 -15.06 -22.38
C GLY A 485 0.97 -15.30 -23.88
N VAL A 486 0.79 -14.22 -24.63
CA VAL A 486 0.97 -14.16 -26.09
C VAL A 486 2.25 -13.39 -26.39
N TYR A 487 3.06 -13.86 -27.33
CA TYR A 487 4.22 -13.11 -27.80
C TYR A 487 4.33 -13.09 -29.33
N SER A 488 5.07 -12.12 -29.83
CA SER A 488 5.19 -11.86 -31.26
C SER A 488 5.37 -13.13 -32.10
N GLY A 489 4.43 -13.40 -33.00
CA GLY A 489 4.41 -14.57 -33.87
C GLY A 489 3.82 -15.85 -33.26
N GLN A 490 3.39 -15.86 -32.00
CA GLN A 490 2.81 -17.04 -31.34
C GLN A 490 1.67 -16.71 -30.39
N ALA A 491 0.53 -17.33 -30.58
CA ALA A 491 -0.61 -17.24 -29.67
C ALA A 491 -0.45 -18.24 -28.52
N GLY A 492 -0.16 -17.76 -27.31
CA GLY A 492 0.03 -18.56 -26.10
C GLY A 492 1.47 -19.07 -25.94
N SER A 493 1.90 -19.16 -24.72
CA SER A 493 3.22 -19.62 -24.30
C SER A 493 3.15 -20.34 -22.96
N SER A 494 3.97 -21.33 -22.79
CA SER A 494 4.30 -21.95 -21.50
C SER A 494 5.64 -21.47 -20.94
N GLU A 495 6.32 -20.55 -21.64
CA GLU A 495 7.56 -19.97 -21.15
C GLU A 495 7.33 -19.12 -19.92
N ASN A 496 8.15 -19.31 -18.92
CA ASN A 496 8.27 -18.46 -17.77
C ASN A 496 9.61 -17.74 -17.84
N THR A 497 9.62 -16.44 -17.58
CA THR A 497 10.86 -15.68 -17.51
C THR A 497 10.95 -14.95 -16.18
N TYR A 498 12.16 -14.73 -15.71
CA TYR A 498 12.41 -14.08 -14.44
C TYR A 498 13.59 -13.12 -14.52
N SER A 499 13.59 -12.14 -13.63
CA SER A 499 14.71 -11.23 -13.43
C SER A 499 14.86 -10.91 -11.95
N GLN A 500 16.09 -10.88 -11.45
CA GLN A 500 16.37 -10.55 -10.05
C GLN A 500 16.20 -9.05 -9.82
N ILE A 501 15.51 -8.69 -8.73
CA ILE A 501 15.37 -7.32 -8.27
C ILE A 501 16.58 -6.95 -7.41
N ASN A 502 17.19 -5.80 -7.70
CA ASN A 502 18.27 -5.21 -6.93
C ASN A 502 17.70 -4.30 -5.81
N ALA A 503 18.53 -3.94 -4.85
CA ALA A 503 18.12 -3.11 -3.70
C ALA A 503 17.63 -1.71 -4.08
N ASP A 504 18.10 -1.16 -5.19
CA ASP A 504 17.70 0.14 -5.74
C ASP A 504 16.43 0.08 -6.60
N GLY A 505 15.86 -1.12 -6.78
CA GLY A 505 14.70 -1.40 -7.61
C GLY A 505 15.03 -1.72 -9.07
N THR A 506 16.26 -1.56 -9.52
CA THR A 506 16.65 -2.04 -10.85
C THR A 506 16.58 -3.56 -10.94
N ILE A 507 16.62 -4.12 -12.13
CA ILE A 507 16.58 -5.56 -12.33
C ILE A 507 17.81 -6.03 -13.12
N SER A 508 18.17 -7.29 -12.92
CA SER A 508 19.17 -7.99 -13.73
C SER A 508 18.61 -8.30 -15.13
N SER A 509 19.39 -8.95 -15.97
CA SER A 509 18.91 -9.47 -17.25
C SER A 509 17.79 -10.49 -17.03
N TRP A 510 16.86 -10.57 -17.97
CA TRP A 510 15.83 -11.60 -17.98
C TRP A 510 16.39 -12.96 -18.39
N ASN A 511 15.98 -13.98 -17.68
CA ASN A 511 16.36 -15.36 -17.90
C ASN A 511 15.10 -16.21 -18.11
N GLY A 512 15.20 -17.27 -18.92
CA GLY A 512 14.17 -18.28 -19.02
C GLY A 512 14.21 -19.22 -17.82
N ALA A 513 13.06 -19.52 -17.24
CA ALA A 513 12.96 -20.59 -16.25
C ALA A 513 13.04 -21.94 -16.94
N THR A 514 13.78 -22.87 -16.35
CA THR A 514 13.87 -24.27 -16.79
C THR A 514 13.06 -25.15 -15.85
N GLY A 515 12.75 -26.35 -16.26
CA GLY A 515 12.02 -27.32 -15.45
C GLY A 515 11.46 -28.43 -16.32
N THR A 516 11.22 -29.59 -15.75
CA THR A 516 10.65 -30.74 -16.47
C THR A 516 9.16 -30.63 -16.64
N ASN A 517 8.48 -29.98 -15.67
CA ASN A 517 7.04 -29.77 -15.69
C ASN A 517 6.74 -28.29 -15.98
N THR A 518 6.80 -27.88 -17.23
CA THR A 518 6.27 -26.57 -17.65
C THR A 518 4.75 -26.59 -17.60
N ILE A 519 4.10 -25.41 -17.60
CA ILE A 519 2.63 -25.32 -17.68
C ILE A 519 2.12 -26.08 -18.91
N GLY A 520 2.76 -25.87 -20.06
CA GLY A 520 2.38 -26.54 -21.31
C GLY A 520 2.54 -28.05 -21.29
N THR A 521 3.64 -28.59 -20.72
CA THR A 521 3.83 -30.04 -20.59
C THR A 521 2.85 -30.66 -19.58
N LEU A 522 2.58 -29.95 -18.49
CA LEU A 522 1.67 -30.43 -17.45
C LEU A 522 0.21 -30.45 -17.91
N LEU A 523 -0.24 -29.43 -18.64
CA LEU A 523 -1.62 -29.27 -19.08
C LEU A 523 -1.88 -29.83 -20.49
N GLY A 524 -0.83 -30.03 -21.31
CA GLY A 524 -0.95 -30.38 -22.72
C GLY A 524 -1.33 -29.20 -23.65
N TYR A 525 -1.32 -27.97 -23.12
CA TYR A 525 -1.59 -26.74 -23.88
C TYR A 525 -0.97 -25.51 -23.21
N ASP A 526 -0.67 -24.49 -24.00
CA ASP A 526 -0.21 -23.19 -23.53
C ASP A 526 -1.39 -22.32 -23.07
N LEU A 527 -1.12 -21.37 -22.17
CA LEU A 527 -2.10 -20.44 -21.60
C LEU A 527 -1.82 -18.99 -22.00
N TYR A 528 -2.89 -18.18 -22.03
CA TYR A 528 -2.89 -16.73 -22.05
C TYR A 528 -4.20 -16.20 -21.42
N ASN A 529 -4.28 -14.92 -21.06
CA ASN A 529 -5.41 -14.34 -20.32
C ASN A 529 -5.74 -15.08 -18.99
N GLU A 530 -4.75 -15.74 -18.41
CA GLU A 530 -4.83 -16.34 -17.09
C GLU A 530 -4.69 -15.25 -16.01
N ALA A 531 -5.01 -15.60 -14.77
CA ALA A 531 -4.57 -14.83 -13.62
C ALA A 531 -3.37 -15.51 -12.95
N ALA A 532 -2.44 -14.73 -12.40
CA ALA A 532 -1.37 -15.26 -11.56
C ALA A 532 -1.25 -14.48 -10.25
N ILE A 533 -0.90 -15.19 -9.19
CA ILE A 533 -0.73 -14.65 -7.84
C ILE A 533 0.58 -15.17 -7.27
N GLY A 534 1.41 -14.26 -6.76
CA GLY A 534 2.54 -14.60 -5.91
C GLY A 534 2.14 -14.42 -4.44
N PHE A 535 2.52 -15.35 -3.59
CA PHE A 535 2.33 -15.23 -2.14
C PHE A 535 3.43 -15.98 -1.38
N VAL A 536 3.54 -15.67 -0.09
CA VAL A 536 4.47 -16.34 0.83
C VAL A 536 3.64 -17.08 1.86
N ASP A 537 3.94 -18.35 2.08
CA ASP A 537 3.27 -19.17 3.09
C ASP A 537 3.75 -18.85 4.52
N ALA A 538 3.16 -19.51 5.51
CA ALA A 538 3.50 -19.30 6.91
C ALA A 538 4.95 -19.69 7.27
N SER A 539 5.61 -20.51 6.46
CA SER A 539 7.03 -20.90 6.62
C SER A 539 8.00 -19.91 5.99
N GLY A 540 7.51 -18.93 5.24
CA GLY A 540 8.33 -17.96 4.49
C GLY A 540 8.68 -18.44 3.08
N LYS A 541 8.14 -19.57 2.60
CA LYS A 541 8.35 -20.06 1.25
C LYS A 541 7.46 -19.29 0.27
N GLY A 542 8.04 -18.84 -0.84
CA GLY A 542 7.32 -18.21 -1.93
C GLY A 542 6.61 -19.22 -2.82
N HIS A 543 5.41 -18.88 -3.25
CA HIS A 543 4.58 -19.67 -4.17
C HIS A 543 4.05 -18.80 -5.29
N VAL A 544 3.83 -19.42 -6.43
CA VAL A 544 3.13 -18.81 -7.58
C VAL A 544 1.97 -19.72 -7.96
N LEU A 545 0.78 -19.12 -8.09
CA LEU A 545 -0.42 -19.77 -8.61
C LEU A 545 -0.74 -19.17 -9.97
N VAL A 546 -1.12 -20.02 -10.93
CA VAL A 546 -1.67 -19.64 -12.24
C VAL A 546 -3.05 -20.27 -12.39
N LEU A 547 -4.06 -19.45 -12.69
CA LEU A 547 -5.46 -19.80 -12.61
C LEU A 547 -6.19 -19.51 -13.92
N GLY A 548 -6.92 -20.48 -14.42
CA GLY A 548 -7.79 -20.32 -15.59
C GLY A 548 -7.02 -19.96 -16.86
N GLY A 549 -7.49 -18.97 -17.60
CA GLY A 549 -6.92 -18.51 -18.84
C GLY A 549 -7.55 -19.14 -20.07
N ALA A 550 -7.05 -18.78 -21.25
CA ALA A 550 -7.45 -19.35 -22.54
C ALA A 550 -6.41 -20.33 -23.05
N LYS A 551 -6.87 -21.40 -23.70
CA LYS A 551 -6.05 -22.49 -24.27
C LYS A 551 -5.65 -22.17 -25.69
N ARG A 552 -4.37 -22.20 -25.98
CA ARG A 552 -3.88 -22.03 -27.35
C ARG A 552 -4.39 -23.11 -28.30
N ALA A 553 -4.33 -24.38 -27.91
CA ALA A 553 -4.64 -25.53 -28.75
C ALA A 553 -6.13 -25.67 -29.13
N SER A 554 -7.01 -24.92 -28.45
CA SER A 554 -8.47 -25.05 -28.57
C SER A 554 -9.14 -23.74 -29.02
N ALA A 555 -8.52 -22.98 -29.91
CA ALA A 555 -9.06 -21.74 -30.50
C ALA A 555 -9.57 -20.72 -29.47
N GLY A 556 -8.83 -20.55 -28.37
CA GLY A 556 -9.14 -19.56 -27.33
C GLY A 556 -10.17 -20.01 -26.29
N ARG A 557 -10.52 -21.29 -26.23
CA ARG A 557 -11.40 -21.82 -25.18
C ARG A 557 -10.81 -21.65 -23.79
N ALA A 558 -11.65 -21.27 -22.84
CA ALA A 558 -11.22 -21.06 -21.47
C ALA A 558 -10.73 -22.34 -20.77
N SER A 559 -9.88 -22.20 -19.77
CA SER A 559 -9.34 -23.26 -18.94
C SER A 559 -9.88 -23.15 -17.51
N ALA A 560 -10.13 -24.32 -16.88
CA ALA A 560 -10.37 -24.41 -15.45
C ALA A 560 -9.10 -24.81 -14.67
N ALA A 561 -7.97 -24.99 -15.34
CA ALA A 561 -6.75 -25.46 -14.68
C ALA A 561 -6.24 -24.46 -13.66
N VAL A 562 -5.71 -24.98 -12.56
CA VAL A 562 -4.96 -24.24 -11.55
C VAL A 562 -3.68 -25.00 -11.28
N VAL A 563 -2.55 -24.32 -11.46
CA VAL A 563 -1.22 -24.88 -11.21
C VAL A 563 -0.47 -24.00 -10.22
N TYR A 564 0.44 -24.61 -9.47
CA TYR A 564 1.25 -23.91 -8.49
C TYR A 564 2.69 -24.41 -8.46
N TYR A 565 3.55 -23.55 -7.93
CA TYR A 565 4.96 -23.84 -7.67
C TYR A 565 5.31 -23.43 -6.25
#